data_204e7e432fc66804fe7bb530abf5e61a
#
_entry.id   204e7e432fc66804fe7bb530abf5e61a
#
_cell.length_a   1.000
_cell.length_b   1.000
_cell.length_c   1.000
_cell.angle_alpha   90.00
_cell.angle_beta   90.00
_cell.angle_gamma   90.00
#
_symmetry.space_group_name_H-M   'P 1'
#
loop_
_entity.id
_entity.type
_entity.pdbx_description
1 polymer ?
#
loop_
_entity_poly.entity_id
_entity_poly.type
_entity_poly.pdbx_seq_one_letter_code
_entity_poly.pdbx_strand_id
1 'polypeptide(L)'
;TAHQAGIQVIEITGDCYETALAVAKEAGIYNDGDLAIKDEDFQKMSDDEVKEIIHRLRVISRCSPNTKLRLVTLAQEIGKSVAMTGDGVNDSPALKQADVGFGMQDGSDVAKEAADIVLTDNNFASIVKGVELGRTFLHNIMMFLEFQLPINFVLLIFCAIYPVVAANAEFLAPVQI
;
A
#
# COMPACT_ATOMS: atom_id res chain seq x y z
N THR A 1 -11.19 11.97 -1.27
CA THR A 1 -9.80 12.20 -1.71
C THR A 1 -8.82 11.37 -0.89
N ALA A 2 -7.56 11.18 -1.38
CA ALA A 2 -6.52 10.41 -0.68
C ALA A 2 -6.27 10.91 0.75
N HIS A 3 -6.22 12.22 0.95
CA HIS A 3 -6.11 12.85 2.28
C HIS A 3 -7.22 12.45 3.25
N GLN A 4 -8.47 12.40 2.79
CA GLN A 4 -9.61 11.97 3.62
C GLN A 4 -9.52 10.49 3.99
N ALA A 5 -8.84 9.70 3.14
CA ALA A 5 -8.55 8.28 3.40
C ALA A 5 -7.33 8.07 4.34
N GLY A 6 -6.70 9.14 4.83
CA GLY A 6 -5.49 9.07 5.66
C GLY A 6 -4.23 8.66 4.89
N ILE A 7 -4.24 8.83 3.55
CA ILE A 7 -3.11 8.48 2.68
C ILE A 7 -2.25 9.72 2.48
N GLN A 8 -0.97 9.60 2.80
CA GLN A 8 0.03 10.61 2.45
C GLN A 8 0.42 10.42 0.98
N VAL A 9 0.31 11.47 0.18
CA VAL A 9 0.76 11.48 -1.21
C VAL A 9 2.08 12.24 -1.28
N ILE A 10 3.07 11.66 -1.96
CA ILE A 10 4.37 12.26 -2.24
C ILE A 10 4.54 12.25 -3.76
N GLU A 11 4.72 13.42 -4.34
CA GLU A 11 5.05 13.58 -5.76
C GLU A 11 6.56 13.45 -5.96
N ILE A 12 6.95 12.52 -6.83
CA ILE A 12 8.35 12.26 -7.15
C ILE A 12 8.51 12.38 -8.66
N THR A 13 9.05 13.49 -9.12
CA THR A 13 9.12 13.82 -10.54
C THR A 13 10.53 14.15 -11.03
N GLY A 14 10.78 13.93 -12.32
CA GLY A 14 11.99 14.40 -13.01
C GLY A 14 11.98 15.89 -13.33
N ASP A 15 10.84 16.58 -13.14
CA ASP A 15 10.66 17.98 -13.47
C ASP A 15 11.48 18.91 -12.56
N CYS A 16 11.60 20.17 -12.99
CA CYS A 16 12.25 21.18 -12.18
C CYS A 16 11.42 21.52 -10.93
N TYR A 17 12.09 22.04 -9.91
CA TYR A 17 11.49 22.30 -8.59
C TYR A 17 10.26 23.21 -8.65
N GLU A 18 10.34 24.27 -9.47
CA GLU A 18 9.26 25.24 -9.62
C GLU A 18 8.00 24.62 -10.23
N THR A 19 8.18 23.79 -11.26
CA THR A 19 7.09 23.07 -11.94
C THR A 19 6.47 22.04 -11.01
N ALA A 20 7.28 21.19 -10.37
CA ALA A 20 6.83 20.18 -9.44
C ALA A 20 6.03 20.81 -8.27
N LEU A 21 6.53 21.91 -7.71
CA LEU A 21 5.83 22.60 -6.63
C LEU A 21 4.51 23.22 -7.09
N ALA A 22 4.45 23.78 -8.30
CA ALA A 22 3.21 24.34 -8.86
C ALA A 22 2.16 23.25 -9.08
N VAL A 23 2.54 22.12 -9.67
CA VAL A 23 1.66 20.98 -9.90
C VAL A 23 1.16 20.39 -8.56
N ALA A 24 2.05 20.19 -7.60
CA ALA A 24 1.69 19.66 -6.28
C ALA A 24 0.71 20.57 -5.51
N LYS A 25 0.84 21.89 -5.66
CA LYS A 25 -0.11 22.87 -5.08
C LYS A 25 -1.46 22.81 -5.77
N GLU A 26 -1.49 22.78 -7.10
CA GLU A 26 -2.71 22.68 -7.90
C GLU A 26 -3.46 21.36 -7.62
N ALA A 27 -2.72 20.26 -7.48
CA ALA A 27 -3.26 18.95 -7.14
C ALA A 27 -3.70 18.83 -5.66
N GLY A 28 -3.39 19.82 -4.82
CA GLY A 28 -3.68 19.77 -3.37
C GLY A 28 -2.83 18.75 -2.60
N ILE A 29 -1.67 18.38 -3.14
CA ILE A 29 -0.70 17.50 -2.49
C ILE A 29 0.15 18.29 -1.49
N TYR A 30 0.53 19.51 -1.86
CA TYR A 30 1.39 20.40 -1.09
C TYR A 30 0.59 21.53 -0.44
N ASN A 31 0.74 21.68 0.87
CA ASN A 31 0.16 22.77 1.67
C ASN A 31 1.25 23.54 2.40
N ASP A 32 0.90 24.73 2.93
CA ASP A 32 1.85 25.54 3.69
C ASP A 32 2.32 24.79 4.95
N GLY A 33 3.64 24.62 5.06
CA GLY A 33 4.29 23.86 6.13
C GLY A 33 4.72 22.45 5.75
N ASP A 34 4.33 21.95 4.58
CA ASP A 34 4.85 20.72 4.00
C ASP A 34 6.28 20.94 3.43
N LEU A 35 6.99 19.86 3.18
CA LEU A 35 8.36 19.86 2.70
C LEU A 35 8.43 19.50 1.22
N ALA A 36 9.10 20.34 0.43
CA ALA A 36 9.51 20.07 -0.94
C ALA A 36 11.02 20.18 -1.05
N ILE A 37 11.68 19.19 -1.62
CA ILE A 37 13.14 19.13 -1.73
C ILE A 37 13.58 18.76 -3.14
N LYS A 38 14.85 19.07 -3.46
CA LYS A 38 15.50 18.61 -4.69
C LYS A 38 16.20 17.28 -4.43
N ASP A 39 16.35 16.48 -5.48
CA ASP A 39 17.07 15.19 -5.41
C ASP A 39 18.49 15.35 -4.87
N GLU A 40 19.20 16.40 -5.30
CA GLU A 40 20.56 16.68 -4.83
C GLU A 40 20.67 16.85 -3.31
N ASP A 41 19.66 17.45 -2.68
CA ASP A 41 19.62 17.64 -1.23
C ASP A 41 19.17 16.38 -0.53
N PHE A 42 18.20 15.64 -1.11
CA PHE A 42 17.78 14.33 -0.62
C PHE A 42 18.93 13.33 -0.59
N GLN A 43 19.78 13.31 -1.62
CA GLN A 43 20.92 12.39 -1.68
C GLN A 43 22.01 12.69 -0.65
N LYS A 44 22.14 13.94 -0.18
CA LYS A 44 23.09 14.32 0.88
C LYS A 44 22.63 13.93 2.27
N MET A 45 21.33 13.72 2.46
CA MET A 45 20.75 13.33 3.75
C MET A 45 21.10 11.89 4.09
N SER A 46 21.38 11.65 5.38
CA SER A 46 21.44 10.30 5.92
C SER A 46 20.07 9.65 5.95
N ASP A 47 20.03 8.33 6.08
CA ASP A 47 18.76 7.59 6.13
C ASP A 47 17.92 7.98 7.34
N ASP A 48 18.55 8.26 8.48
CA ASP A 48 17.85 8.70 9.69
C ASP A 48 17.23 10.10 9.52
N GLU A 49 17.94 11.05 8.89
CA GLU A 49 17.38 12.36 8.57
C GLU A 49 16.18 12.27 7.61
N VAL A 50 16.25 11.38 6.61
CA VAL A 50 15.12 11.16 5.70
C VAL A 50 13.92 10.58 6.44
N LYS A 51 14.13 9.61 7.35
CA LYS A 51 13.05 9.03 8.17
C LYS A 51 12.35 10.06 9.05
N GLU A 52 13.08 11.04 9.58
CA GLU A 52 12.50 12.12 10.38
C GLU A 52 11.59 13.05 9.58
N ILE A 53 11.97 13.37 8.33
CA ILE A 53 11.23 14.33 7.50
C ILE A 53 10.13 13.70 6.65
N ILE A 54 10.12 12.37 6.48
CA ILE A 54 9.26 11.68 5.51
C ILE A 54 7.77 11.97 5.73
N HIS A 55 7.34 12.19 6.98
CA HIS A 55 5.96 12.50 7.30
C HIS A 55 5.49 13.86 6.80
N ARG A 56 6.42 14.83 6.60
CA ARG A 56 6.16 16.15 6.07
C ARG A 56 6.51 16.29 4.59
N LEU A 57 7.22 15.33 4.04
CA LEU A 57 7.68 15.34 2.66
C LEU A 57 6.48 15.18 1.71
N ARG A 58 6.39 16.06 0.71
CA ARG A 58 5.33 16.03 -0.31
C ARG A 58 5.84 16.06 -1.73
N VAL A 59 7.02 16.65 -1.97
CA VAL A 59 7.58 16.79 -3.32
C VAL A 59 9.05 16.50 -3.31
N ILE A 60 9.51 15.67 -4.25
CA ILE A 60 10.92 15.52 -4.61
C ILE A 60 11.04 15.78 -6.11
N SER A 61 11.80 16.81 -6.47
CA SER A 61 12.01 17.22 -7.86
C SER A 61 13.34 16.72 -8.41
N ARG A 62 13.46 16.61 -9.74
CA ARG A 62 14.64 16.11 -10.49
C ARG A 62 15.12 14.74 -10.03
N CYS A 63 14.17 13.86 -9.70
CA CYS A 63 14.45 12.60 -9.04
C CYS A 63 15.15 11.59 -9.96
N SER A 64 16.19 10.95 -9.43
CA SER A 64 16.82 9.79 -10.05
C SER A 64 16.04 8.49 -9.70
N PRO A 65 16.19 7.41 -10.48
CA PRO A 65 15.57 6.11 -10.17
C PRO A 65 16.00 5.56 -8.81
N ASN A 66 17.27 5.79 -8.42
CA ASN A 66 17.78 5.34 -7.13
C ASN A 66 17.12 6.04 -5.95
N THR A 67 16.79 7.32 -6.11
CA THR A 67 16.09 8.10 -5.07
C THR A 67 14.68 7.59 -4.84
N LYS A 68 13.97 7.21 -5.92
CA LYS A 68 12.64 6.61 -5.82
C LYS A 68 12.68 5.31 -5.02
N LEU A 69 13.62 4.42 -5.35
CA LEU A 69 13.82 3.16 -4.65
C LEU A 69 14.20 3.38 -3.17
N ARG A 70 15.15 4.31 -2.90
CA ARG A 70 15.59 4.63 -1.54
C ARG A 70 14.43 5.15 -0.69
N LEU A 71 13.61 6.06 -1.22
CA LEU A 71 12.45 6.59 -0.48
C LEU A 71 11.45 5.51 -0.12
N VAL A 72 11.12 4.61 -1.08
CA VAL A 72 10.21 3.48 -0.83
C VAL A 72 10.77 2.59 0.28
N THR A 73 12.04 2.21 0.20
CA THR A 73 12.70 1.36 1.21
C THR A 73 12.68 2.00 2.60
N LEU A 74 13.05 3.28 2.72
CA LEU A 74 13.06 3.98 4.00
C LEU A 74 11.65 4.17 4.58
N ALA A 75 10.65 4.37 3.73
CA ALA A 75 9.27 4.43 4.17
C ALA A 75 8.79 3.09 4.74
N GLN A 76 9.16 1.97 4.13
CA GLN A 76 8.86 0.62 4.63
C GLN A 76 9.58 0.32 5.95
N GLU A 77 10.85 0.73 6.09
CA GLU A 77 11.62 0.55 7.32
C GLU A 77 11.00 1.24 8.55
N ILE A 78 10.30 2.35 8.37
CA ILE A 78 9.54 3.01 9.44
C ILE A 78 8.12 2.45 9.62
N GLY A 79 7.82 1.29 9.00
CA GLY A 79 6.54 0.60 9.15
C GLY A 79 5.39 1.20 8.36
N LYS A 80 5.66 1.97 7.30
CA LYS A 80 4.62 2.47 6.39
C LYS A 80 4.35 1.44 5.29
N SER A 81 3.08 1.24 4.96
CA SER A 81 2.70 0.56 3.72
C SER A 81 2.79 1.53 2.56
N VAL A 82 3.56 1.18 1.55
CA VAL A 82 3.90 2.06 0.43
C VAL A 82 3.26 1.56 -0.85
N ALA A 83 2.48 2.43 -1.49
CA ALA A 83 2.04 2.25 -2.86
C ALA A 83 2.86 3.14 -3.80
N MET A 84 3.36 2.60 -4.88
CA MET A 84 4.13 3.32 -5.89
C MET A 84 3.39 3.33 -7.21
N THR A 85 3.36 4.47 -7.90
CA THR A 85 2.87 4.58 -9.27
C THR A 85 4.01 4.92 -10.21
N GLY A 86 4.02 4.33 -11.38
CA GLY A 86 5.03 4.62 -12.39
C GLY A 86 4.61 4.18 -13.79
N ASP A 87 5.16 4.83 -14.79
CA ASP A 87 4.92 4.57 -16.21
C ASP A 87 6.21 4.25 -16.97
N GLY A 88 7.36 4.63 -16.44
CA GLY A 88 8.66 4.49 -17.05
C GLY A 88 9.43 3.22 -16.64
N VAL A 89 10.38 2.81 -17.48
CA VAL A 89 11.35 1.76 -17.17
C VAL A 89 12.13 2.09 -15.88
N ASN A 90 12.40 3.37 -15.67
CA ASN A 90 13.15 3.88 -14.51
C ASN A 90 12.40 3.69 -13.18
N ASP A 91 11.10 3.47 -13.22
CA ASP A 91 10.25 3.29 -12.04
C ASP A 91 10.16 1.82 -11.61
N SER A 92 10.52 0.90 -12.49
CA SER A 92 10.36 -0.53 -12.26
C SER A 92 11.03 -1.05 -10.98
N PRO A 93 12.25 -0.59 -10.58
CA PRO A 93 12.83 -1.02 -9.31
C PRO A 93 12.02 -0.57 -8.09
N ALA A 94 11.50 0.66 -8.12
CA ALA A 94 10.69 1.20 -7.03
C ALA A 94 9.27 0.59 -7.01
N LEU A 95 8.69 0.29 -8.19
CA LEU A 95 7.42 -0.44 -8.32
C LEU A 95 7.51 -1.84 -7.69
N LYS A 96 8.59 -2.58 -7.98
CA LYS A 96 8.81 -3.92 -7.39
C LYS A 96 9.10 -3.90 -5.89
N GLN A 97 9.70 -2.83 -5.39
CA GLN A 97 10.03 -2.70 -3.97
C GLN A 97 8.81 -2.30 -3.14
N ALA A 98 7.87 -1.55 -3.71
CA ALA A 98 6.67 -1.10 -3.01
C ALA A 98 5.81 -2.29 -2.56
N ASP A 99 4.98 -2.08 -1.53
CA ASP A 99 4.01 -3.10 -1.08
C ASP A 99 2.89 -3.29 -2.11
N VAL A 100 2.60 -2.26 -2.90
CA VAL A 100 1.71 -2.32 -4.07
C VAL A 100 2.24 -1.41 -5.17
N GLY A 101 2.61 -1.98 -6.30
CA GLY A 101 3.01 -1.26 -7.51
C GLY A 101 1.82 -1.04 -8.45
N PHE A 102 1.59 0.20 -8.89
CA PHE A 102 0.59 0.56 -9.88
C PHE A 102 1.25 0.99 -11.19
N GLY A 103 1.07 0.21 -12.24
CA GLY A 103 1.47 0.57 -13.61
C GLY A 103 0.35 1.34 -14.32
N MET A 104 0.75 2.26 -15.21
CA MET A 104 -0.19 2.96 -16.08
C MET A 104 -0.43 2.18 -17.38
N GLN A 105 -1.65 2.27 -17.96
CA GLN A 105 -1.97 1.59 -19.22
C GLN A 105 -1.06 2.05 -20.38
N ASP A 106 -0.73 3.33 -20.42
CA ASP A 106 0.15 3.91 -21.43
C ASP A 106 1.64 3.84 -21.05
N GLY A 107 1.96 3.23 -19.89
CA GLY A 107 3.32 3.02 -19.45
C GLY A 107 4.07 1.96 -20.24
N SER A 108 5.39 1.89 -20.04
CA SER A 108 6.25 0.91 -20.68
C SER A 108 5.88 -0.53 -20.25
N ASP A 109 6.12 -1.51 -21.12
CA ASP A 109 5.85 -2.92 -20.81
C ASP A 109 6.64 -3.39 -19.57
N VAL A 110 7.85 -2.85 -19.38
CA VAL A 110 8.68 -3.15 -18.20
C VAL A 110 8.05 -2.61 -16.91
N ALA A 111 7.45 -1.42 -16.94
CA ALA A 111 6.74 -0.87 -15.78
C ALA A 111 5.46 -1.68 -15.48
N LYS A 112 4.71 -2.07 -16.51
CA LYS A 112 3.52 -2.92 -16.36
C LYS A 112 3.84 -4.29 -15.79
N GLU A 113 4.94 -4.91 -16.24
CA GLU A 113 5.40 -6.21 -15.74
C GLU A 113 5.93 -6.11 -14.29
N ALA A 114 6.46 -4.94 -13.91
CA ALA A 114 6.93 -4.68 -12.55
C ALA A 114 5.79 -4.37 -11.57
N ALA A 115 4.62 -3.96 -12.06
CA ALA A 115 3.48 -3.56 -11.26
C ALA A 115 2.61 -4.75 -10.85
N ASP A 116 2.00 -4.66 -9.65
CA ASP A 116 1.00 -5.62 -9.19
C ASP A 116 -0.36 -5.38 -9.82
N ILE A 117 -0.67 -4.12 -10.11
CA ILE A 117 -1.95 -3.67 -10.66
C ILE A 117 -1.68 -2.71 -11.83
N VAL A 118 -2.34 -2.92 -12.97
CA VAL A 118 -2.29 -2.00 -14.10
C VAL A 118 -3.60 -1.23 -14.20
N LEU A 119 -3.49 0.11 -14.20
CA LEU A 119 -4.64 1.02 -14.34
C LEU A 119 -5.00 1.16 -15.80
N THR A 120 -6.21 0.76 -16.18
CA THR A 120 -6.69 0.81 -17.57
C THR A 120 -7.20 2.19 -18.01
N ASP A 121 -7.43 3.10 -17.06
CA ASP A 121 -7.97 4.44 -17.30
C ASP A 121 -6.96 5.56 -17.09
N ASN A 122 -5.70 5.24 -16.75
CA ASN A 122 -4.63 6.20 -16.45
C ASN A 122 -5.03 7.27 -15.41
N ASN A 123 -6.00 6.95 -14.54
CA ASN A 123 -6.56 7.90 -13.61
C ASN A 123 -6.12 7.59 -12.16
N PHE A 124 -5.35 8.49 -11.57
CA PHE A 124 -4.93 8.35 -10.17
C PHE A 124 -6.10 8.21 -9.18
N ALA A 125 -7.28 8.76 -9.49
CA ALA A 125 -8.46 8.59 -8.66
C ALA A 125 -8.91 7.12 -8.54
N SER A 126 -8.60 6.29 -9.53
CA SER A 126 -8.91 4.85 -9.51
C SER A 126 -8.07 4.09 -8.50
N ILE A 127 -6.87 4.57 -8.17
CA ILE A 127 -6.05 4.04 -7.07
C ILE A 127 -6.78 4.20 -5.73
N VAL A 128 -7.36 5.38 -5.49
CA VAL A 128 -8.09 5.65 -4.24
C VAL A 128 -9.31 4.73 -4.12
N LYS A 129 -10.02 4.48 -5.23
CA LYS A 129 -11.11 3.49 -5.26
C LYS A 129 -10.61 2.07 -4.98
N GLY A 130 -9.45 1.71 -5.53
CA GLY A 130 -8.79 0.43 -5.25
C GLY A 130 -8.48 0.24 -3.76
N VAL A 131 -7.97 1.28 -3.11
CA VAL A 131 -7.73 1.27 -1.65
C VAL A 131 -9.03 1.12 -0.86
N GLU A 132 -10.10 1.82 -1.25
CA GLU A 132 -11.43 1.71 -0.61
C GLU A 132 -11.97 0.28 -0.73
N LEU A 133 -11.87 -0.30 -1.93
CA LEU A 133 -12.28 -1.68 -2.19
C LEU A 133 -11.45 -2.67 -1.35
N GLY A 134 -10.13 -2.51 -1.29
CA GLY A 134 -9.25 -3.33 -0.48
C GLY A 134 -9.58 -3.29 1.01
N ARG A 135 -9.89 -2.10 1.55
CA ARG A 135 -10.36 -1.94 2.94
C ARG A 135 -11.69 -2.64 3.19
N THR A 136 -12.59 -2.59 2.23
CA THR A 136 -13.89 -3.29 2.30
C THR A 136 -13.70 -4.80 2.30
N PHE A 137 -12.83 -5.33 1.43
CA PHE A 137 -12.48 -6.75 1.42
C PHE A 137 -11.87 -7.21 2.74
N LEU A 138 -10.91 -6.44 3.28
CA LEU A 138 -10.29 -6.76 4.56
C LEU A 138 -11.33 -6.80 5.68
N HIS A 139 -12.23 -5.82 5.74
CA HIS A 139 -13.31 -5.78 6.71
C HIS A 139 -14.22 -7.02 6.62
N ASN A 140 -14.61 -7.41 5.40
CA ASN A 140 -15.43 -8.60 5.18
C ASN A 140 -14.72 -9.89 5.60
N ILE A 141 -13.40 -10.00 5.31
CA ILE A 141 -12.60 -11.14 5.76
C ILE A 141 -12.53 -11.19 7.29
N MET A 142 -12.33 -10.06 7.94
CA MET A 142 -12.29 -9.99 9.41
C MET A 142 -13.63 -10.41 10.02
N MET A 143 -14.74 -9.90 9.53
CA MET A 143 -16.08 -10.32 9.98
C MET A 143 -16.32 -11.81 9.77
N PHE A 144 -15.90 -12.36 8.62
CA PHE A 144 -15.99 -13.80 8.37
C PHE A 144 -15.16 -14.61 9.39
N LEU A 145 -13.94 -14.19 9.69
CA LEU A 145 -13.09 -14.86 10.67
C LEU A 145 -13.69 -14.77 12.09
N GLU A 146 -14.19 -13.60 12.49
CA GLU A 146 -14.84 -13.40 13.79
C GLU A 146 -16.06 -14.32 13.98
N PHE A 147 -16.79 -14.61 12.91
CA PHE A 147 -17.90 -15.54 12.94
C PHE A 147 -17.46 -17.02 12.91
N GLN A 148 -16.52 -17.35 12.03
CA GLN A 148 -16.12 -18.74 11.77
C GLN A 148 -15.27 -19.33 12.90
N LEU A 149 -14.37 -18.54 13.51
CA LEU A 149 -13.49 -19.04 14.57
C LEU A 149 -14.25 -19.52 15.81
N PRO A 150 -15.20 -18.75 16.39
CA PRO A 150 -15.97 -19.21 17.54
C PRO A 150 -16.77 -20.49 17.25
N ILE A 151 -17.36 -20.62 16.07
CA ILE A 151 -18.10 -21.81 15.68
C ILE A 151 -17.17 -23.04 15.67
N ASN A 152 -15.98 -22.90 15.07
CA ASN A 152 -15.01 -23.98 15.03
C ASN A 152 -14.54 -24.38 16.45
N PHE A 153 -14.34 -23.40 17.34
CA PHE A 153 -13.99 -23.66 18.74
C PHE A 153 -15.10 -24.41 19.48
N VAL A 154 -16.35 -23.98 19.33
CA VAL A 154 -17.50 -24.66 19.94
C VAL A 154 -17.61 -26.09 19.43
N LEU A 155 -17.45 -26.31 18.12
CA LEU A 155 -17.49 -27.65 17.52
C LEU A 155 -16.36 -28.54 18.06
N LEU A 156 -15.15 -28.00 18.18
CA LEU A 156 -13.99 -28.73 18.71
C LEU A 156 -14.21 -29.13 20.16
N ILE A 157 -14.70 -28.22 21.00
CA ILE A 157 -15.04 -28.49 22.40
C ILE A 157 -16.14 -29.57 22.49
N PHE A 158 -17.17 -29.44 21.65
CA PHE A 158 -18.26 -30.43 21.59
C PHE A 158 -17.73 -31.82 21.21
N CYS A 159 -16.90 -31.92 20.16
CA CYS A 159 -16.29 -33.17 19.73
C CYS A 159 -15.34 -33.78 20.77
N ALA A 160 -14.68 -32.94 21.60
CA ALA A 160 -13.79 -33.41 22.65
C ALA A 160 -14.57 -33.91 23.89
N ILE A 161 -15.64 -33.23 24.28
CA ILE A 161 -16.44 -33.55 25.47
C ILE A 161 -17.41 -34.69 25.17
N TYR A 162 -18.00 -34.70 23.99
CA TYR A 162 -19.06 -35.66 23.60
C TYR A 162 -18.67 -37.13 23.83
N PRO A 163 -17.52 -37.66 23.40
CA PRO A 163 -17.11 -39.04 23.65
C PRO A 163 -16.99 -39.39 25.12
N VAL A 164 -16.58 -38.41 25.95
CA VAL A 164 -16.42 -38.59 27.41
C VAL A 164 -17.75 -38.68 28.12
N VAL A 165 -18.74 -37.89 27.68
CA VAL A 165 -20.08 -37.86 28.26
C VAL A 165 -20.94 -38.98 27.71
N ALA A 166 -20.79 -39.34 26.43
CA ALA A 166 -21.57 -40.30 25.68
C ALA A 166 -20.98 -41.72 25.67
N ALA A 167 -20.06 -42.04 26.59
CA ALA A 167 -19.35 -43.33 26.68
C ALA A 167 -20.30 -44.57 26.77
N ASN A 168 -21.63 -44.36 26.85
CA ASN A 168 -22.65 -45.41 26.86
C ASN A 168 -23.76 -45.24 25.80
N ALA A 169 -23.60 -44.32 24.85
CA ALA A 169 -24.58 -44.11 23.80
C ALA A 169 -23.90 -44.17 22.43
N GLU A 170 -24.27 -45.14 21.63
CA GLU A 170 -23.92 -45.22 20.20
C GLU A 170 -24.58 -44.07 19.42
N PHE A 171 -24.14 -42.82 19.68
CA PHE A 171 -24.64 -41.64 18.98
C PHE A 171 -23.58 -41.01 18.13
N LEU A 172 -23.91 -40.86 16.88
CA LEU A 172 -23.17 -40.19 15.81
C LEU A 172 -21.98 -40.98 15.26
N ALA A 173 -22.29 -41.94 14.42
CA ALA A 173 -21.39 -42.31 13.36
C ALA A 173 -21.01 -41.03 12.59
N PRO A 174 -19.72 -40.77 12.30
CA PRO A 174 -19.28 -39.59 11.58
C PRO A 174 -19.58 -39.74 10.09
N VAL A 175 -20.80 -39.93 9.74
CA VAL A 175 -21.22 -40.01 8.34
C VAL A 175 -22.57 -39.34 8.21
N GLN A 176 -22.62 -38.46 7.32
CA GLN A 176 -23.76 -37.77 6.75
C GLN A 176 -23.85 -36.28 7.15
N ILE A 177 -22.84 -35.58 6.70
CA ILE A 177 -23.06 -34.24 6.18
C ILE A 177 -22.49 -34.18 4.76
#